data_eebd113bed5636afe6da4fc29fc5b0d5
#
_entry.id   eebd113bed5636afe6da4fc29fc5b0d5
#
_cell.length_a   1.000
_cell.length_b   1.000
_cell.length_c   1.000
_cell.angle_alpha   90.00
_cell.angle_beta   90.00
_cell.angle_gamma   90.00
#
_symmetry.space_group_name_H-M   'P 1'
#
loop_
_entity.id
_entity.type
_entity.pdbx_description
1 polymer ?
#
loop_
_entity_poly.entity_id
_entity_poly.type
_entity_poly.pdbx_seq_one_letter_code
_entity_poly.pdbx_strand_id
1 'polypeptide(L)'
;FKYIRNYRPEQGYYLPIAYREKIPTMKELLRLRNEGKLNETQVQWFRKSKAPEELFDCKVDPHELNNLANNPDYKQKLIELSSEMDRWIKEIGDQPNLPELELISQLWEGVDSKPVTAKPIITSLDGKIHISCSTKGASLGYKIISKDGVKPKAWSIYQKPLIIPKAAIVLVQAHRIGFTPSEIIESEVFIKK
;
A
#
# COMPACT_ATOMS: atom_id res chain seq x y z
N PHE A 1 17.03 10.70 -15.67
CA PHE A 1 17.82 10.31 -14.50
C PHE A 1 16.93 9.72 -13.43
N LYS A 2 17.51 8.82 -12.62
CA LYS A 2 16.89 8.25 -11.42
C LYS A 2 17.83 8.48 -10.24
N TYR A 3 17.28 8.97 -9.14
CA TYR A 3 17.97 9.17 -7.87
C TYR A 3 17.43 8.19 -6.82
N ILE A 4 18.32 7.62 -6.02
CA ILE A 4 17.99 6.73 -4.91
C ILE A 4 18.78 7.18 -3.68
N ARG A 5 18.09 7.33 -2.54
CA ARG A 5 18.70 7.51 -1.22
C ARG A 5 18.53 6.24 -0.41
N ASN A 6 19.63 5.67 0.04
CA ASN A 6 19.64 4.47 0.85
C ASN A 6 19.76 4.84 2.32
N TYR A 7 18.68 4.66 3.10
CA TYR A 7 18.65 4.93 4.54
C TYR A 7 19.34 3.83 5.37
N ARG A 8 19.63 2.69 4.76
CA ARG A 8 20.36 1.56 5.34
C ARG A 8 21.50 1.13 4.41
N PRO A 9 22.51 1.97 4.19
CA PRO A 9 23.59 1.67 3.24
C PRO A 9 24.48 0.50 3.71
N GLU A 10 24.53 0.20 5.00
CA GLU A 10 25.24 -0.96 5.55
C GLU A 10 24.63 -2.31 5.14
N GLN A 11 23.38 -2.33 4.65
CA GLN A 11 22.73 -3.53 4.16
C GLN A 11 22.86 -3.62 2.63
N GLY A 12 23.14 -4.82 2.13
CA GLY A 12 23.19 -5.08 0.69
C GLY A 12 21.81 -5.06 0.03
N TYR A 13 21.82 -5.20 -1.31
CA TYR A 13 20.56 -5.30 -2.07
C TYR A 13 19.85 -6.63 -1.87
N TYR A 14 20.64 -7.71 -1.78
CA TYR A 14 20.07 -9.04 -1.61
C TYR A 14 19.66 -9.27 -0.17
N LEU A 15 18.36 -9.45 0.02
CA LEU A 15 17.80 -9.96 1.27
C LEU A 15 17.18 -11.33 1.01
N PRO A 16 17.48 -12.36 1.82
CA PRO A 16 16.88 -13.69 1.67
C PRO A 16 15.37 -13.61 1.85
N ILE A 17 14.63 -14.00 0.82
CA ILE A 17 13.17 -14.06 0.83
C ILE A 17 12.76 -15.39 0.24
N ALA A 18 12.15 -16.25 1.03
CA ALA A 18 11.80 -17.63 0.65
C ALA A 18 10.98 -17.73 -0.65
N TYR A 19 10.13 -16.75 -0.93
CA TYR A 19 9.38 -16.68 -2.18
C TYR A 19 10.31 -16.47 -3.39
N ARG A 20 11.22 -15.48 -3.30
CA ARG A 20 12.19 -15.16 -4.37
C ARG A 20 13.12 -16.33 -4.66
N GLU A 21 13.59 -17.00 -3.62
CA GLU A 21 14.54 -18.12 -3.75
C GLU A 21 13.95 -19.37 -4.41
N LYS A 22 12.61 -19.44 -4.56
CA LYS A 22 11.94 -20.50 -5.33
C LYS A 22 11.99 -20.28 -6.85
N ILE A 23 12.25 -19.04 -7.29
CA ILE A 23 12.30 -18.69 -8.73
C ILE A 23 13.52 -19.35 -9.37
N PRO A 24 13.41 -20.02 -10.54
CA PRO A 24 14.53 -20.72 -11.17
C PRO A 24 15.76 -19.84 -11.40
N THR A 25 15.57 -18.61 -11.90
CA THR A 25 16.66 -17.65 -12.12
C THR A 25 17.39 -17.33 -10.80
N MET A 26 16.68 -17.19 -9.69
CA MET A 26 17.29 -16.88 -8.41
C MET A 26 18.08 -18.08 -7.86
N LYS A 27 17.54 -19.29 -8.04
CA LYS A 27 18.27 -20.52 -7.68
C LYS A 27 19.61 -20.61 -8.42
N GLU A 28 19.60 -20.32 -9.72
CA GLU A 28 20.80 -20.32 -10.53
C GLU A 28 21.81 -19.23 -10.10
N LEU A 29 21.33 -18.00 -9.85
CA LEU A 29 22.19 -16.94 -9.32
C LEU A 29 22.83 -17.31 -7.97
N LEU A 30 22.08 -17.91 -7.07
CA LEU A 30 22.58 -18.37 -5.78
C LEU A 30 23.61 -19.51 -5.94
N ARG A 31 23.36 -20.44 -6.86
CA ARG A 31 24.32 -21.49 -7.21
C ARG A 31 25.63 -20.91 -7.72
N LEU A 32 25.55 -20.02 -8.70
CA LEU A 32 26.71 -19.34 -9.27
C LEU A 32 27.49 -18.52 -8.23
N ARG A 33 26.76 -17.82 -7.34
CA ARG A 33 27.38 -17.10 -6.21
C ARG A 33 28.18 -18.05 -5.32
N ASN A 34 27.59 -19.17 -4.93
CA ASN A 34 28.23 -20.15 -4.04
C ASN A 34 29.47 -20.81 -4.69
N GLU A 35 29.46 -20.93 -6.03
CA GLU A 35 30.59 -21.46 -6.82
C GLU A 35 31.61 -20.39 -7.20
N GLY A 36 31.40 -19.12 -6.84
CA GLY A 36 32.29 -18.02 -7.23
C GLY A 36 32.28 -17.71 -8.74
N LYS A 37 31.20 -18.05 -9.45
CA LYS A 37 31.10 -17.95 -10.93
C LYS A 37 30.22 -16.78 -11.40
N LEU A 38 29.86 -15.87 -10.54
CA LEU A 38 29.12 -14.65 -10.92
C LEU A 38 30.04 -13.73 -11.71
N ASN A 39 29.53 -13.11 -12.79
CA ASN A 39 30.23 -12.02 -13.47
C ASN A 39 30.12 -10.70 -12.68
N GLU A 40 30.87 -9.67 -13.12
CA GLU A 40 30.96 -8.37 -12.44
C GLU A 40 29.59 -7.70 -12.25
N THR A 41 28.69 -7.81 -13.22
CA THR A 41 27.32 -7.27 -13.15
C THR A 41 26.48 -8.02 -12.11
N GLN A 42 26.54 -9.34 -12.13
CA GLN A 42 25.77 -10.19 -11.22
C GLN A 42 26.23 -10.06 -9.77
N VAL A 43 27.53 -9.88 -9.53
CA VAL A 43 28.09 -9.66 -8.18
C VAL A 43 27.53 -8.42 -7.53
N GLN A 44 27.16 -7.38 -8.30
CA GLN A 44 26.59 -6.14 -7.75
C GLN A 44 25.37 -6.40 -6.88
N TRP A 45 24.53 -7.35 -7.26
CA TRP A 45 23.33 -7.72 -6.51
C TRP A 45 23.62 -8.31 -5.11
N PHE A 46 24.79 -8.90 -4.94
CA PHE A 46 25.20 -9.58 -3.71
C PHE A 46 26.22 -8.80 -2.88
N ARG A 47 26.43 -7.52 -3.16
CA ARG A 47 27.28 -6.65 -2.34
C ARG A 47 26.75 -6.59 -0.91
N LYS A 48 27.67 -6.55 0.05
CA LYS A 48 27.30 -6.47 1.50
C LYS A 48 26.73 -5.13 1.91
N SER A 49 27.02 -4.07 1.14
CA SER A 49 26.57 -2.69 1.40
C SER A 49 26.18 -2.01 0.10
N LYS A 50 25.48 -0.89 0.20
CA LYS A 50 25.06 -0.01 -0.89
C LYS A 50 25.73 1.35 -0.76
N ALA A 51 25.79 2.13 -1.83
CA ALA A 51 26.12 3.53 -1.73
C ALA A 51 25.00 4.27 -0.97
N PRO A 52 25.31 5.29 -0.12
CA PRO A 52 24.29 6.12 0.53
C PRO A 52 23.36 6.80 -0.48
N GLU A 53 23.91 7.22 -1.62
CA GLU A 53 23.18 7.83 -2.72
C GLU A 53 23.56 7.17 -4.03
N GLU A 54 22.58 7.04 -4.92
CA GLU A 54 22.77 6.50 -6.25
C GLU A 54 22.08 7.39 -7.28
N LEU A 55 22.76 7.62 -8.39
CA LEU A 55 22.27 8.40 -9.51
C LEU A 55 22.53 7.63 -10.80
N PHE A 56 21.50 7.43 -11.60
CA PHE A 56 21.62 6.72 -12.88
C PHE A 56 21.05 7.55 -14.02
N ASP A 57 21.73 7.56 -15.17
CA ASP A 57 21.16 8.02 -16.43
C ASP A 57 20.50 6.83 -17.14
N CYS A 58 19.23 6.59 -16.86
CA CYS A 58 18.49 5.43 -17.39
C CYS A 58 18.29 5.43 -18.92
N LYS A 59 18.70 6.52 -19.62
CA LYS A 59 18.68 6.54 -21.09
C LYS A 59 19.89 5.83 -21.68
N VAL A 60 21.06 5.99 -21.06
CA VAL A 60 22.30 5.38 -21.53
C VAL A 60 22.66 4.13 -20.74
N ASP A 61 22.16 4.02 -19.52
CA ASP A 61 22.33 2.88 -18.61
C ASP A 61 20.95 2.34 -18.12
N PRO A 62 20.19 1.65 -18.98
CA PRO A 62 18.86 1.17 -18.65
C PRO A 62 18.84 0.07 -17.59
N HIS A 63 20.01 -0.51 -17.28
CA HIS A 63 20.15 -1.54 -16.24
C HIS A 63 20.69 -1.00 -14.91
N GLU A 64 20.94 0.31 -14.82
CA GLU A 64 21.36 1.00 -13.59
C GLU A 64 22.63 0.37 -12.97
N LEU A 65 23.63 0.11 -13.81
CA LEU A 65 24.87 -0.54 -13.40
C LEU A 65 25.96 0.45 -12.97
N ASN A 66 25.89 1.70 -13.47
CA ASN A 66 26.91 2.72 -13.27
C ASN A 66 26.36 3.86 -12.40
N ASN A 67 26.66 3.81 -11.09
CA ASN A 67 26.28 4.87 -10.17
C ASN A 67 27.10 6.14 -10.40
N LEU A 68 26.44 7.22 -10.80
CA LEU A 68 27.01 8.53 -11.10
C LEU A 68 27.05 9.48 -9.89
N ALA A 69 26.59 9.06 -8.71
CA ALA A 69 26.44 9.94 -7.53
C ALA A 69 27.78 10.59 -7.11
N ASN A 70 28.92 9.92 -7.32
CA ASN A 70 30.25 10.41 -6.99
C ASN A 70 30.97 11.06 -8.19
N ASN A 71 30.34 11.16 -9.35
CA ASN A 71 30.93 11.80 -10.52
C ASN A 71 30.70 13.32 -10.46
N PRO A 72 31.78 14.14 -10.45
CA PRO A 72 31.67 15.61 -10.37
C PRO A 72 30.79 16.22 -11.46
N ASP A 73 30.80 15.65 -12.66
CA ASP A 73 30.03 16.16 -13.80
C ASP A 73 28.51 16.11 -13.57
N TYR A 74 28.05 15.23 -12.69
CA TYR A 74 26.64 15.05 -12.36
C TYR A 74 26.25 15.62 -10.99
N LYS A 75 27.16 16.33 -10.30
CA LYS A 75 26.93 16.89 -8.98
C LYS A 75 25.67 17.79 -8.94
N GLN A 76 25.48 18.65 -9.95
CA GLN A 76 24.32 19.52 -10.00
C GLN A 76 23.01 18.72 -10.15
N LYS A 77 23.03 17.65 -10.96
CA LYS A 77 21.88 16.77 -11.14
C LYS A 77 21.56 15.98 -9.85
N LEU A 78 22.56 15.55 -9.12
CA LEU A 78 22.40 14.89 -7.82
C LEU A 78 21.70 15.84 -6.82
N ILE A 79 22.19 17.08 -6.71
CA ILE A 79 21.60 18.10 -5.82
C ILE A 79 20.15 18.39 -6.21
N GLU A 80 19.85 18.57 -7.50
CA GLU A 80 18.51 18.81 -8.00
C GLU A 80 17.54 17.70 -7.55
N LEU A 81 17.88 16.46 -7.82
CA LEU A 81 16.98 15.33 -7.54
C LEU A 81 16.88 14.99 -6.05
N SER A 82 17.96 15.12 -5.28
CA SER A 82 17.92 14.94 -3.83
C SER A 82 17.08 16.00 -3.14
N SER A 83 17.18 17.27 -3.58
CA SER A 83 16.36 18.35 -3.05
C SER A 83 14.88 18.18 -3.39
N GLU A 84 14.57 17.72 -4.61
CA GLU A 84 13.19 17.42 -5.00
C GLU A 84 12.62 16.23 -4.21
N MET A 85 13.41 15.21 -3.93
CA MET A 85 13.00 14.12 -3.05
C MET A 85 12.68 14.62 -1.64
N ASP A 86 13.52 15.51 -1.06
CA ASP A 86 13.27 16.09 0.26
C ASP A 86 11.98 16.94 0.28
N ARG A 87 11.76 17.74 -0.77
CA ARG A 87 10.53 18.50 -0.95
C ARG A 87 9.30 17.58 -0.99
N TRP A 88 9.38 16.54 -1.78
CA TRP A 88 8.27 15.59 -1.97
C TRP A 88 7.96 14.81 -0.68
N ILE A 89 8.98 14.28 0.00
CA ILE A 89 8.82 13.57 1.28
C ILE A 89 8.11 14.45 2.31
N LYS A 90 8.51 15.74 2.38
CA LYS A 90 7.88 16.71 3.27
C LYS A 90 6.42 16.99 2.89
N GLU A 91 6.14 17.11 1.61
CA GLU A 91 4.78 17.38 1.10
C GLU A 91 3.80 16.25 1.39
N ILE A 92 4.22 14.99 1.19
CA ILE A 92 3.37 13.82 1.47
C ILE A 92 3.33 13.43 2.95
N GLY A 93 4.20 14.00 3.79
CA GLY A 93 4.29 13.68 5.21
C GLY A 93 4.83 12.26 5.47
N ASP A 94 5.71 11.76 4.57
CA ASP A 94 6.34 10.45 4.76
C ASP A 94 7.22 10.43 6.01
N GLN A 95 7.16 9.35 6.76
CA GLN A 95 7.86 9.17 8.04
C GLN A 95 8.73 7.90 8.03
N PRO A 96 9.78 7.83 7.19
CA PRO A 96 10.55 6.60 6.95
C PRO A 96 11.28 6.08 8.19
N ASN A 97 11.48 6.90 9.20
CA ASN A 97 12.19 6.57 10.45
C ASN A 97 11.25 6.37 11.64
N LEU A 98 9.93 6.51 11.45
CA LEU A 98 8.97 6.31 12.54
C LEU A 98 8.90 4.81 12.89
N PRO A 99 9.15 4.41 14.15
CA PRO A 99 8.96 3.03 14.57
C PRO A 99 7.52 2.55 14.32
N GLU A 100 7.37 1.30 13.90
CA GLU A 100 6.05 0.75 13.52
C GLU A 100 5.03 0.85 14.67
N LEU A 101 5.45 0.64 15.91
CA LEU A 101 4.57 0.76 17.09
C LEU A 101 4.04 2.18 17.28
N GLU A 102 4.88 3.18 17.03
CA GLU A 102 4.46 4.58 17.07
C GLU A 102 3.50 4.91 15.92
N LEU A 103 3.78 4.40 14.71
CA LEU A 103 2.88 4.54 13.58
C LEU A 103 1.51 3.91 13.88
N ILE A 104 1.49 2.71 14.45
CA ILE A 104 0.25 2.04 14.86
C ILE A 104 -0.50 2.88 15.90
N SER A 105 0.19 3.39 16.92
CA SER A 105 -0.42 4.27 17.94
C SER A 105 -1.03 5.52 17.32
N GLN A 106 -0.34 6.17 16.39
CA GLN A 106 -0.88 7.32 15.66
C GLN A 106 -2.11 6.95 14.82
N LEU A 107 -2.06 5.83 14.10
CA LEU A 107 -3.19 5.33 13.31
C LEU A 107 -4.41 4.95 14.16
N TRP A 108 -4.17 4.60 15.42
CA TRP A 108 -5.21 4.28 16.41
C TRP A 108 -5.59 5.48 17.28
N GLU A 109 -5.14 6.69 16.92
CA GLU A 109 -5.45 7.92 17.66
C GLU A 109 -5.03 7.87 19.14
N GLY A 110 -3.93 7.16 19.43
CA GLY A 110 -3.34 7.04 20.76
C GLY A 110 -3.97 6.01 21.69
N VAL A 111 -4.91 5.18 21.21
CA VAL A 111 -5.46 4.09 22.04
C VAL A 111 -4.55 2.86 22.04
N ASP A 112 -4.50 2.16 23.19
CA ASP A 112 -3.62 0.99 23.38
C ASP A 112 -4.18 -0.33 22.81
N SER A 113 -5.42 -0.32 22.36
CA SER A 113 -6.09 -1.50 21.82
C SER A 113 -6.63 -1.23 20.43
N LYS A 114 -6.72 -2.28 19.62
CA LYS A 114 -7.23 -2.19 18.25
C LYS A 114 -8.63 -1.57 18.20
N PRO A 115 -8.79 -0.37 17.61
CA PRO A 115 -10.08 0.31 17.58
C PRO A 115 -11.12 -0.44 16.75
N VAL A 116 -12.38 -0.16 16.99
CA VAL A 116 -13.51 -0.71 16.23
C VAL A 116 -13.95 0.33 15.22
N THR A 117 -14.17 -0.09 13.97
CA THR A 117 -14.77 0.76 12.93
C THR A 117 -16.19 1.14 13.34
N ALA A 118 -16.54 2.41 13.26
CA ALA A 118 -17.87 2.90 13.63
C ALA A 118 -18.96 2.20 12.81
N LYS A 119 -20.13 2.04 13.43
CA LYS A 119 -21.32 1.49 12.75
C LYS A 119 -21.68 2.36 11.54
N PRO A 120 -21.91 1.76 10.37
CA PRO A 120 -22.37 2.51 9.22
C PRO A 120 -23.80 3.04 9.43
N ILE A 121 -24.11 4.13 8.75
CA ILE A 121 -25.43 4.76 8.76
C ILE A 121 -26.06 4.58 7.38
N ILE A 122 -27.30 4.13 7.34
CA ILE A 122 -28.08 3.98 6.12
C ILE A 122 -29.15 5.07 6.11
N THR A 123 -29.21 5.86 5.05
CA THR A 123 -30.23 6.90 4.86
C THR A 123 -30.90 6.77 3.50
N SER A 124 -32.18 7.12 3.43
CA SER A 124 -32.92 7.19 2.17
C SER A 124 -33.12 8.66 1.80
N LEU A 125 -32.63 9.06 0.65
CA LEU A 125 -32.77 10.43 0.10
C LEU A 125 -33.02 10.32 -1.40
N ASP A 126 -34.02 11.05 -1.89
CA ASP A 126 -34.42 11.10 -3.32
C ASP A 126 -34.58 9.71 -3.97
N GLY A 127 -35.19 8.78 -3.23
CA GLY A 127 -35.42 7.40 -3.69
C GLY A 127 -34.16 6.55 -3.81
N LYS A 128 -33.02 7.02 -3.28
CA LYS A 128 -31.74 6.32 -3.27
C LYS A 128 -31.29 6.03 -1.84
N ILE A 129 -30.54 4.96 -1.69
CA ILE A 129 -29.93 4.58 -0.41
C ILE A 129 -28.51 5.10 -0.35
N HIS A 130 -28.25 5.93 0.63
CA HIS A 130 -26.92 6.44 0.97
C HIS A 130 -26.38 5.70 2.18
N ILE A 131 -25.10 5.32 2.12
CA ILE A 131 -24.41 4.63 3.20
C ILE A 131 -23.18 5.46 3.57
N SER A 132 -23.01 5.73 4.85
CA SER A 132 -21.86 6.49 5.37
C SER A 132 -21.30 5.84 6.64
N CYS A 133 -20.08 6.22 7.01
CA CYS A 133 -19.43 5.83 8.25
C CYS A 133 -18.58 6.99 8.75
N SER A 134 -18.60 7.23 10.06
CA SER A 134 -17.81 8.30 10.68
C SER A 134 -16.32 7.97 10.78
N THR A 135 -15.93 6.69 10.74
CA THR A 135 -14.51 6.31 10.73
C THR A 135 -13.86 6.72 9.40
N LYS A 136 -12.95 7.67 9.45
CA LYS A 136 -12.23 8.17 8.27
C LYS A 136 -11.48 7.03 7.57
N GLY A 137 -11.63 6.92 6.24
CA GLY A 137 -10.97 5.91 5.43
C GLY A 137 -11.57 4.49 5.56
N ALA A 138 -12.75 4.35 6.16
CA ALA A 138 -13.47 3.08 6.16
C ALA A 138 -14.06 2.78 4.78
N SER A 139 -13.91 1.53 4.33
CA SER A 139 -14.63 0.97 3.21
C SER A 139 -15.97 0.43 3.66
N LEU A 140 -17.01 0.60 2.82
CA LEU A 140 -18.36 0.16 3.10
C LEU A 140 -18.74 -1.01 2.20
N GLY A 141 -19.04 -2.14 2.81
CA GLY A 141 -19.58 -3.30 2.14
C GLY A 141 -21.10 -3.39 2.32
N TYR A 142 -21.80 -3.86 1.30
CA TYR A 142 -23.25 -4.09 1.42
C TYR A 142 -23.68 -5.39 0.74
N LYS A 143 -24.82 -5.92 1.18
CA LYS A 143 -25.57 -7.00 0.53
C LYS A 143 -27.05 -6.59 0.46
N ILE A 144 -27.69 -6.91 -0.65
CA ILE A 144 -29.15 -6.71 -0.82
C ILE A 144 -29.80 -8.10 -0.79
N ILE A 145 -30.74 -8.30 0.15
CA ILE A 145 -31.52 -9.50 0.28
C ILE A 145 -32.90 -9.20 -0.27
N SER A 146 -33.27 -9.85 -1.36
CA SER A 146 -34.60 -9.75 -1.93
C SER A 146 -35.66 -10.43 -1.02
N LYS A 147 -36.97 -10.15 -1.26
CA LYS A 147 -38.06 -10.79 -0.52
C LYS A 147 -38.04 -12.33 -0.59
N ASP A 148 -37.42 -12.89 -1.61
CA ASP A 148 -37.28 -14.35 -1.78
C ASP A 148 -36.28 -14.98 -0.80
N GLY A 149 -35.66 -14.17 0.07
CA GLY A 149 -34.77 -14.59 1.13
C GLY A 149 -33.39 -15.05 0.68
N VAL A 150 -33.04 -14.93 -0.61
CA VAL A 150 -31.73 -15.32 -1.13
C VAL A 150 -30.69 -14.32 -0.68
N LYS A 151 -29.75 -14.77 0.16
CA LYS A 151 -28.60 -13.96 0.61
C LYS A 151 -27.45 -14.07 -0.38
N PRO A 152 -26.94 -12.95 -0.95
CA PRO A 152 -25.74 -12.97 -1.75
C PRO A 152 -24.54 -13.55 -0.96
N LYS A 153 -23.75 -14.42 -1.57
CA LYS A 153 -22.54 -14.98 -0.93
C LYS A 153 -21.49 -13.89 -0.68
N ALA A 154 -21.25 -13.02 -1.67
CA ALA A 154 -20.23 -11.98 -1.61
C ALA A 154 -20.80 -10.63 -1.13
N TRP A 155 -19.93 -9.80 -0.55
CA TRP A 155 -20.16 -8.40 -0.29
C TRP A 155 -19.86 -7.59 -1.54
N SER A 156 -20.68 -6.56 -1.80
CA SER A 156 -20.42 -5.54 -2.81
C SER A 156 -19.83 -4.29 -2.14
N ILE A 157 -18.90 -3.61 -2.81
CA ILE A 157 -18.32 -2.36 -2.29
C ILE A 157 -19.25 -1.21 -2.64
N TYR A 158 -19.61 -0.39 -1.63
CA TYR A 158 -20.39 0.81 -1.83
C TYR A 158 -19.52 1.94 -2.40
N GLN A 159 -19.83 2.40 -3.60
CA GLN A 159 -19.14 3.49 -4.30
C GLN A 159 -20.07 4.67 -4.63
N LYS A 160 -21.36 4.41 -4.74
CA LYS A 160 -22.37 5.41 -5.09
C LYS A 160 -23.73 5.03 -4.52
N PRO A 161 -24.67 5.99 -4.39
CA PRO A 161 -26.02 5.73 -3.91
C PRO A 161 -26.70 4.60 -4.66
N LEU A 162 -27.35 3.69 -3.90
CA LEU A 162 -27.98 2.50 -4.45
C LEU A 162 -29.42 2.82 -4.85
N ILE A 163 -29.84 2.33 -6.01
CA ILE A 163 -31.23 2.31 -6.45
C ILE A 163 -31.75 0.89 -6.24
N ILE A 164 -32.72 0.72 -5.35
CA ILE A 164 -33.31 -0.57 -5.03
C ILE A 164 -34.74 -0.58 -5.55
N PRO A 165 -35.05 -1.30 -6.65
CA PRO A 165 -36.34 -1.20 -7.35
C PRO A 165 -37.51 -1.87 -6.66
N LYS A 166 -37.25 -2.69 -5.64
CA LYS A 166 -38.28 -3.41 -4.85
C LYS A 166 -37.92 -3.35 -3.36
N ALA A 167 -38.88 -3.54 -2.49
CA ALA A 167 -38.61 -3.70 -1.06
C ALA A 167 -37.59 -4.82 -0.82
N ALA A 168 -36.53 -4.51 -0.07
CA ALA A 168 -35.46 -5.41 0.22
C ALA A 168 -34.82 -5.11 1.58
N ILE A 169 -34.07 -6.06 2.11
CA ILE A 169 -33.25 -5.86 3.30
C ILE A 169 -31.83 -5.54 2.81
N VAL A 170 -31.24 -4.48 3.33
CA VAL A 170 -29.84 -4.11 3.05
C VAL A 170 -29.03 -4.39 4.30
N LEU A 171 -28.03 -5.27 4.17
CA LEU A 171 -27.00 -5.48 5.17
C LEU A 171 -25.81 -4.60 4.83
N VAL A 172 -25.25 -3.92 5.82
CA VAL A 172 -24.05 -3.06 5.65
C VAL A 172 -23.06 -3.32 6.75
N GLN A 173 -21.78 -3.34 6.37
CA GLN A 173 -20.66 -3.40 7.30
C GLN A 173 -19.58 -2.41 6.86
N ALA A 174 -19.00 -1.70 7.81
CA ALA A 174 -17.85 -0.83 7.59
C ALA A 174 -16.57 -1.52 8.04
N HIS A 175 -15.49 -1.32 7.28
CA HIS A 175 -14.17 -1.87 7.58
C HIS A 175 -13.08 -0.84 7.32
N ARG A 176 -12.30 -0.54 8.33
CA ARG A 176 -11.06 0.25 8.22
C ARG A 176 -9.86 -0.68 8.37
N ILE A 177 -8.90 -0.61 7.44
CA ILE A 177 -7.65 -1.38 7.56
C ILE A 177 -6.98 -1.03 8.89
N GLY A 178 -6.53 -2.04 9.62
CA GLY A 178 -5.93 -1.86 10.95
C GLY A 178 -6.94 -1.80 12.11
N PHE A 179 -8.24 -1.71 11.85
CA PHE A 179 -9.32 -1.68 12.83
C PHE A 179 -10.11 -2.99 12.85
N THR A 180 -10.81 -3.27 13.93
CA THR A 180 -11.84 -4.31 13.96
C THR A 180 -13.00 -3.86 13.08
N PRO A 181 -13.60 -4.72 12.22
CA PRO A 181 -14.78 -4.37 11.44
C PRO A 181 -15.93 -3.91 12.33
N SER A 182 -16.81 -3.06 11.81
CA SER A 182 -18.06 -2.71 12.51
C SER A 182 -18.97 -3.91 12.67
N GLU A 183 -19.97 -3.79 13.54
CA GLU A 183 -21.13 -4.66 13.49
C GLU A 183 -21.81 -4.56 12.12
N ILE A 184 -22.48 -5.64 11.71
CA ILE A 184 -23.32 -5.63 10.52
C ILE A 184 -24.63 -4.95 10.92
N ILE A 185 -25.04 -3.91 10.20
CA ILE A 185 -26.36 -3.32 10.34
C ILE A 185 -27.29 -3.83 9.24
N GLU A 186 -28.55 -3.98 9.62
CA GLU A 186 -29.63 -4.38 8.75
C GLU A 186 -30.66 -3.25 8.67
N SER A 187 -31.16 -2.95 7.50
CA SER A 187 -32.21 -1.99 7.26
C SER A 187 -33.18 -2.49 6.22
N GLU A 188 -34.48 -2.46 6.55
CA GLU A 188 -35.51 -2.63 5.54
C GLU A 188 -35.65 -1.35 4.72
N VAL A 189 -35.65 -1.52 3.41
CA VAL A 189 -35.72 -0.41 2.46
C VAL A 189 -36.99 -0.54 1.65
N PHE A 190 -37.81 0.48 1.72
CA PHE A 190 -39.08 0.58 0.98
C PHE A 190 -38.94 1.72 -0.05
N ILE A 191 -39.36 1.48 -1.28
CA ILE A 191 -39.57 2.56 -2.23
C ILE A 191 -40.92 3.20 -1.92
N LYS A 192 -40.91 4.45 -1.44
CA LYS A 192 -42.11 5.27 -1.54
C LYS A 192 -42.38 5.54 -3.03
N LYS A 193 -43.54 5.09 -3.51
CA LYS A 193 -44.05 5.49 -4.82
C LYS A 193 -44.28 7.01 -4.86
#